data_0531332728fe25b972112b66ce8304b3
#
_entry.id   0531332728fe25b972112b66ce8304b3
#
_cell.length_a   1.000
_cell.length_b   1.000
_cell.length_c   1.000
_cell.angle_alpha   90.00
_cell.angle_beta   90.00
_cell.angle_gamma   90.00
#
_symmetry.space_group_name_H-M   'P 1'
#
loop_
_entity.id
_entity.type
_entity.pdbx_description
1 polymer ?
#
loop_
_entity_poly.entity_id
_entity_poly.type
_entity_poly.pdbx_seq_one_letter_code
_entity_poly.pdbx_strand_id
1 'polypeptide(L)'
;MKIENYAFEGEGMQRVFENEKWTVGIKNWKPANDITGIDCLERHNKTDELFVLVEGSCTLIYANETESGLELGAVKMEPDKVYNIPATLWHNTVTCKDTKMILIEDSN
;
A
#
# COMPACT_ATOMS: atom_id res chain seq x y z
N MET A 1 26.82 -9.41 15.55
CA MET A 1 25.66 -8.96 14.76
C MET A 1 24.40 -9.66 15.26
N LYS A 2 23.27 -9.02 15.13
CA LYS A 2 21.97 -9.56 15.53
C LYS A 2 21.01 -9.51 14.35
N ILE A 3 20.06 -10.44 14.33
CA ILE A 3 18.93 -10.32 13.42
C ILE A 3 17.89 -9.45 14.12
N GLU A 4 17.54 -8.35 13.49
CA GLU A 4 16.53 -7.44 14.01
C GLU A 4 15.15 -7.83 13.47
N ASN A 5 14.11 -7.53 14.23
CA ASN A 5 12.74 -7.76 13.79
C ASN A 5 11.89 -6.58 14.23
N TYR A 6 10.85 -6.30 13.47
CA TYR A 6 10.02 -5.11 13.67
C TYR A 6 8.56 -5.49 13.57
N ALA A 7 7.74 -4.82 14.38
CA ALA A 7 6.30 -5.01 14.37
C ALA A 7 5.61 -3.65 14.57
N PHE A 8 4.37 -3.56 14.12
CA PHE A 8 3.57 -2.37 14.34
C PHE A 8 2.09 -2.78 14.40
N GLU A 9 1.43 -2.42 15.50
CA GLU A 9 0.02 -2.76 15.72
C GLU A 9 -0.91 -1.53 15.77
N GLY A 10 -0.38 -0.34 15.59
CA GLY A 10 -1.18 0.90 15.59
C GLY A 10 -1.98 1.10 14.31
N GLU A 11 -2.78 2.15 14.28
CA GLU A 11 -3.51 2.53 13.08
C GLU A 11 -2.59 3.16 12.03
N GLY A 12 -2.90 2.89 10.76
CA GLY A 12 -2.18 3.50 9.66
C GLY A 12 -0.87 2.79 9.36
N MET A 13 0.09 3.52 8.83
CA MET A 13 1.34 2.97 8.34
C MET A 13 2.52 3.49 9.17
N GLN A 14 3.44 2.58 9.50
CA GLN A 14 4.69 2.90 10.15
C GLN A 14 5.85 2.39 9.31
N ARG A 15 6.81 3.25 9.04
CA ARG A 15 8.07 2.83 8.44
C ARG A 15 8.89 2.15 9.52
N VAL A 16 8.97 0.82 9.46
CA VAL A 16 9.63 0.03 10.51
C VAL A 16 11.11 -0.21 10.21
N PHE A 17 11.51 -0.08 8.97
CA PHE A 17 12.90 -0.19 8.56
C PHE A 17 13.18 0.74 7.38
N GLU A 18 14.31 1.41 7.43
CA GLU A 18 14.72 2.29 6.34
C GLU A 18 16.24 2.38 6.26
N ASN A 19 16.76 2.33 5.06
CA ASN A 19 18.18 2.61 4.79
C ASN A 19 18.25 3.50 3.55
N GLU A 20 19.43 3.70 2.99
CA GLU A 20 19.60 4.58 1.84
C GLU A 20 19.01 4.03 0.53
N LYS A 21 18.59 2.77 0.52
CA LYS A 21 18.09 2.10 -0.68
C LYS A 21 16.60 1.84 -0.67
N TRP A 22 16.08 1.30 0.45
CA TRP A 22 14.66 0.96 0.53
C TRP A 22 14.07 1.27 1.89
N THR A 23 12.77 1.40 1.88
CA THR A 23 11.94 1.60 3.07
C THR A 23 10.92 0.48 3.13
N VAL A 24 10.76 -0.11 4.32
CA VAL A 24 9.74 -1.13 4.57
C VAL A 24 8.75 -0.60 5.59
N GLY A 25 7.47 -0.67 5.26
CA GLY A 25 6.40 -0.24 6.14
C GLY A 25 5.47 -1.38 6.50
N ILE A 26 4.84 -1.26 7.66
CA ILE A 26 3.71 -2.09 8.04
C ILE A 26 2.50 -1.17 8.04
N LYS A 27 1.45 -1.57 7.31
CA LYS A 27 0.24 -0.79 7.18
C LYS A 27 -0.93 -1.56 7.76
N ASN A 28 -1.58 -0.97 8.74
CA ASN A 28 -2.80 -1.47 9.34
C ASN A 28 -3.97 -0.58 8.91
N TRP A 29 -5.18 -0.97 9.28
CA TRP A 29 -6.37 -0.18 9.00
C TRP A 29 -6.29 1.21 9.66
N LYS A 30 -6.85 2.20 8.96
CA LYS A 30 -7.20 3.51 9.53
C LYS A 30 -8.47 3.99 8.85
N PRO A 31 -9.22 4.93 9.47
CA PRO A 31 -10.49 5.39 8.89
C PRO A 31 -10.40 5.88 7.45
N ALA A 32 -9.32 6.55 7.08
CA ALA A 32 -9.15 7.07 5.72
C ALA A 32 -8.99 5.98 4.65
N ASN A 33 -8.72 4.74 5.06
CA ASN A 33 -8.63 3.59 4.16
C ASN A 33 -9.78 2.59 4.33
N ASP A 34 -10.82 2.97 5.09
CA ASP A 34 -12.03 2.17 5.16
C ASP A 34 -12.93 2.50 3.96
N ILE A 35 -13.77 1.55 3.55
CA ILE A 35 -14.67 1.80 2.41
C ILE A 35 -15.58 3.01 2.63
N THR A 36 -15.87 3.33 3.87
CA THR A 36 -16.71 4.48 4.21
C THR A 36 -15.94 5.79 4.35
N GLY A 37 -14.62 5.72 4.39
CA GLY A 37 -13.78 6.90 4.63
C GLY A 37 -12.87 7.29 3.47
N ILE A 38 -12.74 6.42 2.48
CA ILE A 38 -11.84 6.68 1.37
C ILE A 38 -12.45 7.70 0.41
N ASP A 39 -11.71 8.74 0.08
CA ASP A 39 -12.20 9.85 -0.73
C ASP A 39 -11.21 10.36 -1.77
N CYS A 40 -10.04 9.75 -1.89
CA CYS A 40 -9.03 10.21 -2.83
C CYS A 40 -8.16 9.07 -3.34
N LEU A 41 -7.45 9.35 -4.42
CA LEU A 41 -6.35 8.52 -4.90
C LEU A 41 -5.07 9.33 -4.76
N GLU A 42 -3.98 8.62 -4.58
CA GLU A 42 -2.65 9.24 -4.48
C GLU A 42 -1.69 8.55 -5.44
N ARG A 43 -0.55 9.17 -5.69
CA ARG A 43 0.49 8.56 -6.52
C ARG A 43 1.87 8.94 -6.03
N HIS A 44 2.81 8.06 -6.26
CA HIS A 44 4.23 8.27 -6.00
C HIS A 44 4.93 8.44 -7.34
N ASN A 45 5.69 9.51 -7.50
CA ASN A 45 6.22 9.88 -8.81
C ASN A 45 7.64 9.38 -9.07
N LYS A 46 8.34 8.89 -8.06
CA LYS A 46 9.75 8.53 -8.19
C LYS A 46 10.01 7.04 -8.32
N THR A 47 9.24 6.22 -7.61
CA THR A 47 9.52 4.79 -7.55
C THR A 47 8.24 3.97 -7.56
N ASP A 48 8.38 2.71 -7.92
CA ASP A 48 7.34 1.72 -7.72
C ASP A 48 7.19 1.44 -6.23
N GLU A 49 6.06 0.89 -5.84
CA GLU A 49 5.79 0.46 -4.48
C GLU A 49 5.27 -0.97 -4.51
N LEU A 50 5.78 -1.81 -3.61
CA LEU A 50 5.35 -3.20 -3.51
C LEU A 50 4.46 -3.39 -2.29
N PHE A 51 3.37 -4.13 -2.44
CA PHE A 51 2.46 -4.48 -1.36
C PHE A 51 2.34 -5.98 -1.21
N VAL A 52 2.31 -6.44 0.05
CA VAL A 52 2.03 -7.84 0.40
C VAL A 52 0.94 -7.85 1.48
N LEU A 53 -0.15 -8.56 1.22
CA LEU A 53 -1.22 -8.72 2.21
C LEU A 53 -0.83 -9.83 3.18
N VAL A 54 -0.85 -9.51 4.48
CA VAL A 54 -0.50 -10.46 5.55
C VAL A 54 -1.75 -11.01 6.23
N GLU A 55 -2.69 -10.14 6.57
CA GLU A 55 -3.93 -10.52 7.25
C GLU A 55 -5.10 -9.70 6.74
N GLY A 56 -6.31 -10.23 6.90
CA GLY A 56 -7.53 -9.53 6.54
C GLY A 56 -7.73 -9.44 5.03
N SER A 57 -8.34 -8.36 4.60
CA SER A 57 -8.59 -8.12 3.18
C SER A 57 -8.16 -6.72 2.77
N CYS A 58 -7.82 -6.58 1.50
CA CYS A 58 -7.50 -5.29 0.91
C CYS A 58 -7.84 -5.32 -0.57
N THR A 59 -8.49 -4.27 -1.04
CA THR A 59 -8.71 -4.06 -2.46
C THR A 59 -7.90 -2.85 -2.90
N LEU A 60 -7.04 -3.05 -3.89
CA LEU A 60 -6.31 -1.96 -4.53
C LEU A 60 -7.24 -1.32 -5.55
N ILE A 61 -7.46 -0.02 -5.42
CA ILE A 61 -8.20 0.75 -6.42
C ILE A 61 -7.20 1.64 -7.16
N TYR A 62 -7.40 1.81 -8.45
CA TYR A 62 -6.47 2.59 -9.27
C TYR A 62 -7.17 3.24 -10.44
N ALA A 63 -6.50 4.23 -11.01
CA ALA A 63 -7.00 4.92 -12.20
C ALA A 63 -5.86 5.15 -13.20
N ASN A 64 -6.10 4.73 -14.44
CA ASN A 64 -5.20 5.03 -15.55
C ASN A 64 -5.71 6.25 -16.30
N GLU A 65 -4.79 7.13 -16.68
CA GLU A 65 -5.12 8.26 -17.54
C GLU A 65 -5.12 7.78 -19.00
N THR A 66 -6.22 8.04 -19.70
CA THR A 66 -6.38 7.67 -21.11
C THR A 66 -6.82 8.88 -21.90
N GLU A 67 -6.81 8.79 -23.23
CA GLU A 67 -7.26 9.87 -24.10
C GLU A 67 -8.72 10.26 -23.85
N SER A 68 -9.54 9.32 -23.39
CA SER A 68 -10.96 9.55 -23.10
C SER A 68 -11.25 9.85 -21.64
N GLY A 69 -10.21 10.03 -20.80
CA GLY A 69 -10.34 10.35 -19.38
C GLY A 69 -9.72 9.27 -18.50
N LEU A 70 -10.21 9.16 -17.26
CA LEU A 70 -9.70 8.18 -16.32
C LEU A 70 -10.41 6.83 -16.49
N GLU A 71 -9.63 5.77 -16.50
CA GLU A 71 -10.13 4.41 -16.51
C GLU A 71 -9.86 3.81 -15.12
N LEU A 72 -10.93 3.50 -14.39
CA LEU A 72 -10.85 2.99 -13.03
C LEU A 72 -10.77 1.47 -13.02
N GLY A 73 -10.00 0.93 -12.08
CA GLY A 73 -9.92 -0.51 -11.86
C GLY A 73 -9.78 -0.84 -10.39
N ALA A 74 -9.97 -2.11 -10.08
CA ALA A 74 -9.84 -2.63 -8.73
C ALA A 74 -9.24 -4.03 -8.78
N VAL A 75 -8.37 -4.33 -7.83
CA VAL A 75 -7.77 -5.65 -7.66
C VAL A 75 -7.94 -6.05 -6.20
N LYS A 76 -8.65 -7.14 -5.96
CA LYS A 76 -8.71 -7.70 -4.61
C LYS A 76 -7.42 -8.47 -4.36
N MET A 77 -6.66 -8.03 -3.36
CA MET A 77 -5.40 -8.68 -3.04
C MET A 77 -5.62 -10.08 -2.49
N GLU A 78 -4.74 -10.98 -2.88
CA GLU A 78 -4.65 -12.31 -2.29
C GLU A 78 -3.39 -12.38 -1.43
N PRO A 79 -3.41 -13.09 -0.30
CA PRO A 79 -2.18 -13.30 0.49
C PRO A 79 -1.17 -14.11 -0.34
N ASP A 80 0.08 -14.03 0.04
CA ASP A 80 1.19 -14.75 -0.60
C ASP A 80 1.55 -14.28 -2.01
N LYS A 81 1.05 -13.11 -2.42
CA LYS A 81 1.44 -12.47 -3.68
C LYS A 81 2.06 -11.11 -3.41
N VAL A 82 2.97 -10.72 -4.28
CA VAL A 82 3.54 -9.38 -4.29
C VAL A 82 2.87 -8.57 -5.39
N TYR A 83 2.31 -7.42 -5.02
CA TYR A 83 1.65 -6.53 -5.97
C TYR A 83 2.53 -5.31 -6.18
N ASN A 84 2.83 -5.01 -7.44
CA ASN A 84 3.63 -3.85 -7.80
C ASN A 84 2.70 -2.72 -8.23
N ILE A 85 2.78 -1.59 -7.52
CA ILE A 85 2.13 -0.36 -7.91
C ILE A 85 3.17 0.47 -8.67
N PRO A 86 3.03 0.61 -9.99
CA PRO A 86 4.02 1.38 -10.75
C PRO A 86 4.06 2.85 -10.31
N ALA A 87 5.25 3.44 -10.41
CA ALA A 87 5.38 4.88 -10.20
C ALA A 87 4.38 5.62 -11.10
N THR A 88 3.82 6.71 -10.60
CA THR A 88 2.83 7.58 -11.24
C THR A 88 1.41 7.03 -11.35
N LEU A 89 1.16 5.78 -11.01
CA LEU A 89 -0.21 5.25 -11.02
C LEU A 89 -1.02 5.83 -9.86
N TRP A 90 -2.16 6.42 -10.18
CA TRP A 90 -3.11 6.85 -9.17
C TRP A 90 -3.71 5.62 -8.49
N HIS A 91 -3.65 5.55 -7.17
CA HIS A 91 -4.11 4.37 -6.45
C HIS A 91 -4.48 4.70 -5.00
N ASN A 92 -5.17 3.76 -4.38
CA ASN A 92 -5.36 3.74 -2.94
C ASN A 92 -5.71 2.32 -2.51
N THR A 93 -5.72 2.09 -1.20
CA THR A 93 -6.04 0.79 -0.63
C THR A 93 -7.33 0.88 0.18
N VAL A 94 -8.28 -0.02 -0.10
CA VAL A 94 -9.50 -0.15 0.68
C VAL A 94 -9.30 -1.32 1.63
N THR A 95 -9.28 -1.03 2.92
CA THR A 95 -8.96 -2.00 3.96
C THR A 95 -10.12 -2.21 4.91
N CYS A 96 -10.03 -3.24 5.75
CA CYS A 96 -10.94 -3.47 6.85
C CYS A 96 -10.15 -3.50 8.16
N LYS A 97 -10.85 -3.56 9.29
CA LYS A 97 -10.20 -3.38 10.60
C LYS A 97 -9.14 -4.42 10.94
N ASP A 98 -9.20 -5.59 10.33
CA ASP A 98 -8.21 -6.65 10.55
C ASP A 98 -7.12 -6.71 9.47
N THR A 99 -7.09 -5.75 8.56
CA THR A 99 -6.09 -5.73 7.50
C THR A 99 -4.70 -5.43 8.05
N LYS A 100 -3.73 -6.20 7.60
CA LYS A 100 -2.32 -5.93 7.82
C LYS A 100 -1.56 -6.17 6.52
N MET A 101 -0.76 -5.21 6.12
CA MET A 101 0.05 -5.28 4.89
C MET A 101 1.49 -4.88 5.16
N ILE A 102 2.37 -5.39 4.33
CA ILE A 102 3.75 -4.92 4.27
C ILE A 102 3.91 -4.18 2.94
N LEU A 103 4.53 -3.03 2.99
CA LEU A 103 4.88 -2.27 1.79
C LEU A 103 6.38 -2.02 1.73
N ILE A 104 6.88 -1.96 0.51
CA ILE A 104 8.30 -1.77 0.24
C ILE A 104 8.41 -0.74 -0.87
N GLU A 105 9.24 0.27 -0.65
CA GLU A 105 9.48 1.31 -1.65
C GLU A 105 10.92 1.80 -1.56
N ASP A 106 11.35 2.52 -2.59
CA ASP A 106 12.67 3.16 -2.59
C ASP A 106 12.66 4.30 -1.56
N SER A 107 13.77 4.50 -0.88
CA SER A 107 13.90 5.55 0.14
C SER A 107 14.07 6.96 -0.44
N ASN A 108 14.31 7.07 -1.72
CA ASN A 108 14.54 8.36 -2.38
C ASN A 108 13.27 9.02 -2.90
#